data_5ab9b52b00d42a280b7578beaa453cca
#
_entry.id   5ab9b52b00d42a280b7578beaa453cca
#
_cell.length_a   1.000
_cell.length_b   1.000
_cell.length_c   1.000
_cell.angle_alpha   90.00
_cell.angle_beta   90.00
_cell.angle_gamma   90.00
#
_symmetry.space_group_name_H-M   'P 1'
#
loop_
_entity.id
_entity.type
_entity.pdbx_description
1 polymer ?
#
loop_
_entity_poly.entity_id
_entity_poly.type
_entity_poly.pdbx_seq_one_letter_code
_entity_poly.pdbx_strand_id
1 'polypeptide(L)'
;ALLLASGDPAKGEASFAKCVSCHTINQGGANGIGPNLYGIMGQPIGKHAAGFAYSSDLASFGGEWTYEVMDEWLRSPKGMVPGTKMSFAGLGNPEERANVILYMVQNGGGPPLPEPPAEEPAAEGDEGAETGAAGPAEEAGQAAAGAVAQEQPEEDTPSATQPGDN
;
A
#
# COMPACT_ATOMS: atom_id res chain seq x y z
N ALA A 1 -11.07 -7.52 1.03
CA ALA A 1 -11.73 -6.26 1.42
C ALA A 1 -10.77 -5.10 1.20
N LEU A 2 -11.27 -4.01 0.62
CA LEU A 2 -10.51 -2.78 0.46
C LEU A 2 -10.21 -2.14 1.82
N LEU A 3 -8.95 -1.78 2.03
CA LEU A 3 -8.45 -1.21 3.28
C LEU A 3 -8.56 0.33 3.31
N LEU A 4 -9.51 0.92 2.58
CA LEU A 4 -9.62 2.38 2.44
C LEU A 4 -9.89 3.08 3.78
N ALA A 5 -10.68 2.47 4.67
CA ALA A 5 -11.00 3.07 5.96
C ALA A 5 -9.79 3.25 6.89
N SER A 6 -8.76 2.45 6.70
CA SER A 6 -7.51 2.49 7.49
C SER A 6 -6.30 3.01 6.70
N GLY A 7 -6.51 3.43 5.46
CA GLY A 7 -5.45 3.91 4.59
C GLY A 7 -4.96 5.32 4.96
N ASP A 8 -3.75 5.62 4.52
CA ASP A 8 -3.06 6.89 4.75
C ASP A 8 -2.65 7.50 3.40
N PRO A 9 -3.29 8.61 2.98
CA PRO A 9 -2.96 9.24 1.71
C PRO A 9 -1.54 9.84 1.66
N ALA A 10 -0.92 10.18 2.79
CA ALA A 10 0.47 10.63 2.80
C ALA A 10 1.44 9.49 2.45
N LYS A 11 1.15 8.26 2.92
CA LYS A 11 1.87 7.07 2.46
C LYS A 11 1.56 6.77 0.99
N GLY A 12 0.34 7.09 0.55
CA GLY A 12 -0.08 7.00 -0.85
C GLY A 12 0.75 7.89 -1.75
N GLU A 13 1.00 9.13 -1.35
CA GLU A 13 1.88 10.07 -2.06
C GLU A 13 3.30 9.50 -2.21
N ALA A 14 3.86 8.97 -1.13
CA ALA A 14 5.19 8.35 -1.17
C ALA A 14 5.23 7.15 -2.14
N SER A 15 4.21 6.30 -2.14
CA SER A 15 4.11 5.17 -3.06
C SER A 15 3.86 5.59 -4.51
N PHE A 16 3.18 6.72 -4.72
CA PHE A 16 2.91 7.30 -6.03
C PHE A 16 4.19 7.73 -6.76
N ALA A 17 5.31 7.86 -6.07
CA ALA A 17 6.63 8.04 -6.68
C ALA A 17 6.95 6.99 -7.76
N LYS A 18 6.37 5.80 -7.67
CA LYS A 18 6.48 4.75 -8.69
C LYS A 18 5.70 5.05 -9.97
N CYS A 19 4.82 6.04 -9.95
CA CYS A 19 3.90 6.39 -11.04
C CYS A 19 4.32 7.65 -11.80
N VAL A 20 5.04 8.56 -11.13
CA VAL A 20 5.36 9.91 -11.65
C VAL A 20 6.26 9.90 -12.89
N SER A 21 6.98 8.81 -13.16
CA SER A 21 7.76 8.68 -14.40
C SER A 21 6.89 8.62 -15.66
N CYS A 22 5.63 8.23 -15.50
CA CYS A 22 4.67 8.06 -16.60
C CYS A 22 3.45 8.96 -16.47
N HIS A 23 3.02 9.32 -15.26
CA HIS A 23 1.78 10.03 -14.98
C HIS A 23 2.00 11.35 -14.26
N THR A 24 1.15 12.33 -14.55
CA THR A 24 0.93 13.50 -13.70
C THR A 24 -0.36 13.30 -12.91
N ILE A 25 -0.51 14.00 -11.76
CA ILE A 25 -1.71 13.91 -10.93
C ILE A 25 -2.28 15.29 -10.55
N ASN A 26 -1.55 16.36 -10.79
CA ASN A 26 -2.04 17.72 -10.55
C ASN A 26 -3.11 18.13 -11.56
N GLN A 27 -4.01 19.01 -11.15
CA GLN A 27 -5.03 19.56 -12.04
C GLN A 27 -4.39 20.25 -13.23
N GLY A 28 -4.86 19.90 -14.45
CA GLY A 28 -4.32 20.45 -15.70
C GLY A 28 -2.93 19.92 -16.06
N GLY A 29 -2.42 18.91 -15.35
CA GLY A 29 -1.15 18.27 -15.69
C GLY A 29 -1.17 17.63 -17.08
N ALA A 30 -0.03 17.67 -17.75
CA ALA A 30 0.09 17.09 -19.09
C ALA A 30 0.02 15.56 -19.07
N ASN A 31 -0.52 14.99 -20.16
CA ASN A 31 -0.32 13.57 -20.43
C ASN A 31 1.14 13.32 -20.79
N GLY A 32 1.71 12.24 -20.25
CA GLY A 32 3.05 11.77 -20.55
C GLY A 32 3.01 10.42 -21.27
N ILE A 33 3.85 9.47 -20.85
CA ILE A 33 3.77 8.08 -21.29
C ILE A 33 2.41 7.48 -20.91
N GLY A 34 1.91 7.87 -19.73
CA GLY A 34 0.56 7.60 -19.25
C GLY A 34 -0.29 8.87 -19.21
N PRO A 35 -1.62 8.74 -18.98
CA PRO A 35 -2.52 9.88 -18.87
C PRO A 35 -2.33 10.66 -17.56
N ASN A 36 -2.77 11.92 -17.55
CA ASN A 36 -2.98 12.64 -16.28
C ASN A 36 -4.06 11.92 -15.45
N LEU A 37 -3.85 11.82 -14.15
CA LEU A 37 -4.69 11.06 -13.21
C LEU A 37 -5.53 11.96 -12.29
N TYR A 38 -5.51 13.28 -12.47
CA TYR A 38 -6.33 14.17 -11.65
C TYR A 38 -7.82 13.86 -11.80
N GLY A 39 -8.49 13.58 -10.68
CA GLY A 39 -9.91 13.26 -10.65
C GLY A 39 -10.30 11.96 -11.37
N ILE A 40 -9.38 11.00 -11.46
CA ILE A 40 -9.61 9.72 -12.17
C ILE A 40 -10.69 8.85 -11.50
N MET A 41 -10.86 8.95 -10.18
CA MET A 41 -11.79 8.09 -9.45
C MET A 41 -13.25 8.38 -9.84
N GLY A 42 -14.01 7.33 -10.16
CA GLY A 42 -15.37 7.42 -10.66
C GLY A 42 -15.49 7.76 -12.14
N GLN A 43 -14.39 7.98 -12.86
CA GLN A 43 -14.42 8.29 -14.28
C GLN A 43 -14.50 7.04 -15.18
N PRO A 44 -15.05 7.17 -16.40
CA PRO A 44 -15.08 6.05 -17.36
C PRO A 44 -13.69 5.53 -17.70
N ILE A 45 -13.53 4.20 -17.65
CA ILE A 45 -12.26 3.52 -17.95
C ILE A 45 -11.85 3.78 -19.39
N GLY A 46 -10.58 4.15 -19.56
CA GLY A 46 -9.99 4.36 -20.89
C GLY A 46 -10.49 5.61 -21.65
N LYS A 47 -11.14 6.56 -20.94
CA LYS A 47 -11.74 7.77 -21.58
C LYS A 47 -11.51 9.07 -20.79
N HIS A 48 -10.90 9.01 -19.62
CA HIS A 48 -10.80 10.14 -18.71
C HIS A 48 -9.93 11.28 -19.24
N ALA A 49 -8.70 11.00 -19.64
CA ALA A 49 -7.76 12.06 -20.06
C ALA A 49 -7.97 12.44 -21.53
N ALA A 50 -8.38 13.69 -21.75
CA ALA A 50 -8.56 14.22 -23.10
C ALA A 50 -7.23 14.19 -23.89
N GLY A 51 -7.30 13.72 -25.13
CA GLY A 51 -6.15 13.67 -26.03
C GLY A 51 -5.14 12.55 -25.74
N PHE A 52 -5.37 11.71 -24.72
CA PHE A 52 -4.51 10.56 -24.48
C PHE A 52 -4.96 9.34 -25.31
N ALA A 53 -4.01 8.70 -25.99
CA ALA A 53 -4.27 7.51 -26.81
C ALA A 53 -4.21 6.23 -25.96
N TYR A 54 -5.32 5.86 -25.35
CA TYR A 54 -5.45 4.59 -24.61
C TYR A 54 -5.26 3.39 -25.53
N SER A 55 -4.93 2.21 -24.96
CA SER A 55 -5.01 0.96 -25.74
C SER A 55 -6.47 0.66 -26.09
N SER A 56 -6.68 -0.03 -27.22
CA SER A 56 -8.02 -0.46 -27.65
C SER A 56 -8.71 -1.28 -26.55
N ASP A 57 -7.97 -2.16 -25.92
CA ASP A 57 -8.48 -3.04 -24.87
C ASP A 57 -8.96 -2.24 -23.65
N LEU A 58 -8.19 -1.25 -23.21
CA LEU A 58 -8.61 -0.40 -22.08
C LEU A 58 -9.77 0.54 -22.48
N ALA A 59 -9.74 1.11 -23.69
CA ALA A 59 -10.80 1.99 -24.18
C ALA A 59 -12.14 1.28 -24.36
N SER A 60 -12.13 -0.02 -24.67
CA SER A 60 -13.30 -0.88 -24.83
C SER A 60 -13.70 -1.66 -23.58
N PHE A 61 -12.92 -1.59 -22.50
CA PHE A 61 -13.16 -2.35 -21.28
C PHE A 61 -14.52 -2.02 -20.66
N GLY A 62 -14.91 -0.73 -20.69
CA GLY A 62 -16.18 -0.27 -20.12
C GLY A 62 -16.14 -0.10 -18.60
N GLY A 63 -17.23 0.42 -18.04
CA GLY A 63 -17.34 0.71 -16.61
C GLY A 63 -16.59 1.96 -16.18
N GLU A 64 -16.45 2.13 -14.89
CA GLU A 64 -15.86 3.29 -14.23
C GLU A 64 -14.76 2.84 -13.26
N TRP A 65 -13.86 3.75 -12.95
CA TRP A 65 -12.82 3.54 -11.94
C TRP A 65 -13.41 3.58 -10.53
N THR A 66 -14.14 2.53 -10.14
CA THR A 66 -14.53 2.34 -8.74
C THR A 66 -13.30 1.99 -7.90
N TYR A 67 -13.45 2.00 -6.58
CA TYR A 67 -12.35 1.65 -5.69
C TYR A 67 -11.88 0.21 -5.89
N GLU A 68 -12.80 -0.72 -6.09
CA GLU A 68 -12.51 -2.13 -6.33
C GLU A 68 -11.79 -2.35 -7.66
N VAL A 69 -12.26 -1.69 -8.71
CA VAL A 69 -11.66 -1.78 -10.04
C VAL A 69 -10.26 -1.18 -10.04
N MET A 70 -10.06 -0.05 -9.34
CA MET A 70 -8.75 0.57 -9.21
C MET A 70 -7.80 -0.31 -8.39
N ASP A 71 -8.27 -0.96 -7.32
CA ASP A 71 -7.47 -1.92 -6.55
C ASP A 71 -7.01 -3.10 -7.42
N GLU A 72 -7.91 -3.66 -8.21
CA GLU A 72 -7.57 -4.75 -9.13
C GLU A 72 -6.59 -4.31 -10.21
N TRP A 73 -6.81 -3.12 -10.80
CA TRP A 73 -5.89 -2.52 -11.77
C TRP A 73 -4.50 -2.31 -11.18
N LEU A 74 -4.40 -1.69 -10.01
CA LEU A 74 -3.14 -1.45 -9.34
C LEU A 74 -2.45 -2.75 -8.91
N ARG A 75 -3.20 -3.80 -8.61
CA ARG A 75 -2.63 -5.11 -8.29
C ARG A 75 -1.92 -5.74 -9.49
N SER A 76 -2.52 -5.67 -10.67
CA SER A 76 -1.95 -6.24 -11.89
C SER A 76 -2.62 -5.65 -13.15
N PRO A 77 -2.09 -4.56 -13.72
CA PRO A 77 -2.69 -3.96 -14.93
C PRO A 77 -2.83 -4.94 -16.09
N LYS A 78 -1.80 -5.72 -16.37
CA LYS A 78 -1.84 -6.75 -17.42
C LYS A 78 -2.71 -7.94 -17.09
N GLY A 79 -2.89 -8.26 -15.81
CA GLY A 79 -3.81 -9.31 -15.38
C GLY A 79 -5.26 -8.93 -15.62
N MET A 80 -5.62 -7.66 -15.39
CA MET A 80 -6.96 -7.13 -15.62
C MET A 80 -7.22 -6.83 -17.10
N VAL A 81 -6.27 -6.19 -17.79
CA VAL A 81 -6.37 -5.83 -19.22
C VAL A 81 -5.09 -6.24 -19.96
N PRO A 82 -5.04 -7.46 -20.53
CA PRO A 82 -3.83 -8.00 -21.15
C PRO A 82 -3.23 -7.11 -22.26
N GLY A 83 -4.06 -6.39 -23.02
CA GLY A 83 -3.64 -5.49 -24.09
C GLY A 83 -3.32 -4.06 -23.63
N THR A 84 -3.19 -3.81 -22.33
CA THR A 84 -2.80 -2.48 -21.83
C THR A 84 -1.39 -2.08 -22.28
N LYS A 85 -1.23 -0.80 -22.60
CA LYS A 85 0.10 -0.21 -22.85
C LYS A 85 0.90 0.06 -21.59
N MET A 86 0.29 -0.02 -20.39
CA MET A 86 0.94 0.25 -19.12
C MET A 86 1.89 -0.89 -18.74
N SER A 87 3.19 -0.60 -18.77
CA SER A 87 4.26 -1.52 -18.39
C SER A 87 4.57 -1.42 -16.90
N PHE A 88 3.60 -1.82 -16.08
CA PHE A 88 3.74 -1.79 -14.61
C PHE A 88 3.45 -3.17 -14.03
N ALA A 89 4.33 -3.62 -13.13
CA ALA A 89 4.21 -4.96 -12.54
C ALA A 89 3.03 -5.07 -11.56
N GLY A 90 2.60 -3.93 -11.02
CA GLY A 90 1.55 -3.85 -10.00
C GLY A 90 2.10 -3.66 -8.59
N LEU A 91 1.17 -3.42 -7.66
CA LEU A 91 1.42 -3.28 -6.22
C LEU A 91 0.84 -4.51 -5.51
N GLY A 92 1.70 -5.39 -5.00
CA GLY A 92 1.30 -6.61 -4.31
C GLY A 92 0.64 -6.36 -2.95
N ASN A 93 1.10 -5.32 -2.23
CA ASN A 93 0.60 -5.00 -0.90
C ASN A 93 -0.77 -4.28 -0.97
N PRO A 94 -1.84 -4.84 -0.37
CA PRO A 94 -3.18 -4.23 -0.39
C PRO A 94 -3.25 -2.90 0.39
N GLU A 95 -2.47 -2.71 1.45
CA GLU A 95 -2.41 -1.44 2.17
C GLU A 95 -1.79 -0.34 1.30
N GLU A 96 -0.73 -0.67 0.57
CA GLU A 96 -0.10 0.27 -0.36
C GLU A 96 -1.08 0.70 -1.47
N ARG A 97 -1.87 -0.23 -2.02
CA ARG A 97 -2.89 0.10 -3.00
C ARG A 97 -3.98 1.00 -2.43
N ALA A 98 -4.48 0.70 -1.22
CA ALA A 98 -5.46 1.54 -0.54
C ALA A 98 -4.92 2.97 -0.32
N ASN A 99 -3.69 3.11 0.13
CA ASN A 99 -3.03 4.39 0.33
C ASN A 99 -2.93 5.18 -0.98
N VAL A 100 -2.50 4.56 -2.08
CA VAL A 100 -2.41 5.19 -3.40
C VAL A 100 -3.79 5.62 -3.90
N ILE A 101 -4.82 4.80 -3.72
CA ILE A 101 -6.20 5.15 -4.09
C ILE A 101 -6.67 6.39 -3.33
N LEU A 102 -6.42 6.45 -2.01
CA LEU A 102 -6.77 7.63 -1.20
C LEU A 102 -6.01 8.89 -1.64
N TYR A 103 -4.76 8.76 -2.01
CA TYR A 103 -4.00 9.86 -2.58
C TYR A 103 -4.60 10.34 -3.91
N MET A 104 -5.04 9.42 -4.78
CA MET A 104 -5.76 9.78 -6.00
C MET A 104 -7.08 10.51 -5.69
N VAL A 105 -7.82 10.09 -4.65
CA VAL A 105 -9.05 10.78 -4.20
C VAL A 105 -8.74 12.21 -3.74
N GLN A 106 -7.66 12.44 -3.02
CA GLN A 106 -7.24 13.80 -2.64
C GLN A 106 -6.93 14.69 -3.84
N ASN A 107 -6.53 14.09 -4.96
CA ASN A 107 -6.21 14.79 -6.19
C ASN A 107 -7.37 14.74 -7.19
N GLY A 108 -8.45 15.39 -6.88
CA GLY A 108 -9.58 15.62 -7.78
C GLY A 108 -10.89 14.94 -7.36
N GLY A 109 -10.92 14.33 -6.18
CA GLY A 109 -12.13 13.70 -5.63
C GLY A 109 -12.38 12.29 -6.16
N GLY A 110 -13.57 11.77 -5.82
CA GLY A 110 -14.03 10.45 -6.22
C GLY A 110 -15.42 10.17 -5.65
N PRO A 111 -15.97 8.98 -5.86
CA PRO A 111 -17.20 8.53 -5.21
C PRO A 111 -17.09 8.63 -3.68
N PRO A 112 -18.22 8.62 -2.94
CA PRO A 112 -18.17 8.52 -1.48
C PRO A 112 -17.33 7.32 -1.05
N LEU A 113 -16.44 7.53 -0.07
CA LEU A 113 -15.67 6.42 0.49
C LEU A 113 -16.62 5.44 1.21
N PRO A 114 -16.36 4.13 1.14
CA PRO A 114 -17.12 3.18 1.92
C PRO A 114 -16.96 3.49 3.41
N GLU A 115 -18.07 3.46 4.13
CA GLU A 115 -18.03 3.59 5.59
C GLU A 115 -17.18 2.47 6.19
N PRO A 116 -16.35 2.76 7.20
CA PRO A 116 -15.67 1.71 7.93
C PRO A 116 -16.72 0.73 8.48
N PRO A 117 -16.41 -0.58 8.53
CA PRO A 117 -17.27 -1.53 9.21
C PRO A 117 -17.59 -0.96 10.59
N ALA A 118 -18.88 -0.89 10.94
CA ALA A 118 -19.27 -0.51 12.29
C ALA A 118 -18.48 -1.43 13.24
N GLU A 119 -17.69 -0.84 14.13
CA GLU A 119 -17.08 -1.59 15.22
C GLU A 119 -18.24 -2.27 15.96
N GLU A 120 -18.36 -3.58 15.82
CA GLU A 120 -19.24 -4.34 16.71
C GLU A 120 -18.75 -4.03 18.12
N PRO A 121 -19.64 -3.56 19.03
CA PRO A 121 -19.24 -3.28 20.39
C PRO A 121 -18.61 -4.57 20.94
N ALA A 122 -17.35 -4.46 21.39
CA ALA A 122 -16.68 -5.54 22.07
C ALA A 122 -17.63 -6.04 23.15
N ALA A 123 -18.06 -7.29 23.04
CA ALA A 123 -18.86 -7.93 24.07
C ALA A 123 -18.08 -7.80 25.37
N GLU A 124 -18.55 -6.92 26.23
CA GLU A 124 -18.11 -6.85 27.62
C GLU A 124 -18.35 -8.23 28.20
N GLY A 125 -17.22 -8.95 28.39
CA GLY A 125 -17.23 -10.23 29.08
C GLY A 125 -17.76 -10.01 30.49
N ASP A 126 -18.88 -10.62 30.76
CA ASP A 126 -19.49 -10.80 32.08
C ASP A 126 -18.41 -11.29 33.08
N GLU A 127 -18.00 -10.41 33.99
CA GLU A 127 -17.25 -10.77 35.18
C GLU A 127 -18.18 -11.51 36.12
N GLY A 128 -18.22 -12.82 35.96
CA GLY A 128 -18.77 -13.73 36.98
C GLY A 128 -17.79 -13.84 38.15
N ALA A 129 -18.07 -13.11 39.20
CA ALA A 129 -17.44 -13.29 40.49
C ALA A 129 -17.77 -14.68 41.06
N GLU A 130 -16.76 -15.47 41.41
CA GLU A 130 -16.92 -16.45 42.48
C GLU A 130 -15.69 -16.51 43.39
N THR A 131 -15.98 -16.19 44.59
CA THR A 131 -15.16 -16.26 45.81
C THR A 131 -14.83 -17.69 46.19
N GLY A 132 -13.60 -17.94 46.70
CA GLY A 132 -13.32 -19.19 47.39
C GLY A 132 -11.85 -19.41 47.81
N ALA A 133 -11.48 -18.81 48.93
CA ALA A 133 -10.75 -19.37 50.06
C ALA A 133 -9.36 -20.05 49.88
N ALA A 134 -8.44 -19.41 50.58
CA ALA A 134 -7.45 -19.96 51.54
C ALA A 134 -6.32 -20.90 51.11
N GLY A 135 -5.15 -20.43 51.06
CA GLY A 135 -3.83 -20.61 51.65
C GLY A 135 -3.30 -22.02 51.95
N PRO A 136 -2.09 -22.16 52.54
CA PRO A 136 -0.86 -21.42 52.32
C PRO A 136 0.39 -22.34 52.12
N ALA A 137 1.55 -21.68 51.90
CA ALA A 137 2.95 -22.11 52.26
C ALA A 137 3.62 -23.20 51.42
N GLU A 138 4.76 -23.04 51.14
CA GLU A 138 6.19 -23.06 51.48
C GLU A 138 6.98 -23.52 50.24
N GLU A 139 8.07 -23.20 50.01
CA GLU A 139 9.38 -22.71 50.39
C GLU A 139 10.39 -23.02 49.25
N ALA A 140 11.24 -22.06 49.08
CA ALA A 140 12.68 -22.15 48.86
C ALA A 140 13.30 -23.03 47.74
N GLY A 141 14.23 -22.38 47.07
CA GLY A 141 15.31 -23.03 46.32
C GLY A 141 15.87 -22.12 45.20
N GLN A 142 16.62 -21.22 45.57
CA GLN A 142 18.01 -20.78 45.34
C GLN A 142 18.71 -21.32 44.09
N ALA A 143 19.18 -20.34 43.35
CA ALA A 143 20.54 -20.06 42.85
C ALA A 143 21.13 -20.88 41.69
N ALA A 144 21.61 -20.18 40.72
CA ALA A 144 22.98 -19.92 40.27
C ALA A 144 22.96 -19.52 38.79
N ALA A 145 23.28 -18.33 38.46
CA ALA A 145 24.57 -17.80 38.02
C ALA A 145 25.27 -18.61 36.90
N GLY A 146 25.42 -17.95 35.76
CA GLY A 146 26.27 -18.42 34.68
C GLY A 146 26.35 -17.35 33.59
N ALA A 147 27.13 -16.31 33.82
CA ALA A 147 27.64 -15.40 32.83
C ALA A 147 28.85 -16.05 32.13
N VAL A 148 28.97 -15.85 30.83
CA VAL A 148 30.21 -15.66 30.05
C VAL A 148 29.78 -15.17 28.66
N ALA A 149 30.06 -13.92 28.33
CA ALA A 149 31.26 -13.37 27.75
C ALA A 149 31.39 -13.68 26.24
N GLN A 150 31.12 -12.61 25.46
CA GLN A 150 31.97 -12.02 24.44
C GLN A 150 32.73 -12.95 23.50
N GLU A 151 32.52 -12.72 22.18
CA GLU A 151 33.64 -12.42 21.28
C GLU A 151 33.08 -11.89 19.94
N GLN A 152 33.46 -10.68 19.63
CA GLN A 152 33.65 -10.23 18.26
C GLN A 152 35.08 -10.60 17.84
N PRO A 153 35.34 -10.79 16.58
CA PRO A 153 36.44 -10.05 16.00
C PRO A 153 36.08 -9.25 14.75
N GLU A 154 36.74 -8.18 14.73
CA GLU A 154 36.96 -7.12 13.80
C GLU A 154 37.57 -7.59 12.47
N GLU A 155 37.37 -6.67 11.49
CA GLU A 155 38.29 -6.23 10.43
C GLU A 155 38.88 -7.27 9.46
N ASP A 156 38.59 -7.02 8.22
CA ASP A 156 39.70 -6.73 7.26
C ASP A 156 39.18 -6.04 5.99
N THR A 157 39.58 -4.82 5.84
CA THR A 157 39.73 -4.14 4.55
C THR A 157 41.15 -4.31 4.09
N PRO A 158 41.42 -4.49 2.79
CA PRO A 158 42.24 -3.52 2.10
C PRO A 158 41.74 -3.22 0.68
N SER A 159 41.51 -1.96 0.41
CA SER A 159 42.38 -0.98 -0.21
C SER A 159 42.97 -1.36 -1.60
N ALA A 160 42.53 -0.53 -2.53
CA ALA A 160 43.29 0.04 -3.66
C ALA A 160 43.83 -0.89 -4.74
N THR A 161 43.48 -0.58 -5.97
CA THR A 161 44.44 -0.04 -6.96
C THR A 161 43.71 0.24 -8.28
N GLN A 162 43.61 1.51 -8.67
CA GLN A 162 43.72 1.91 -10.07
C GLN A 162 45.22 1.87 -10.43
N PRO A 163 45.61 1.69 -11.67
CA PRO A 163 45.50 2.72 -12.67
C PRO A 163 45.46 2.21 -14.14
N GLY A 164 45.18 3.12 -15.04
CA GLY A 164 45.96 3.26 -16.24
C GLY A 164 45.24 3.11 -17.59
N ASP A 165 45.03 4.25 -18.19
CA ASP A 165 45.38 4.63 -19.57
C ASP A 165 45.34 3.57 -20.70
N ASN A 166 44.48 3.81 -21.67
CA ASN A 166 44.85 4.20 -23.05
C ASN A 166 43.60 4.46 -23.88
#